data_d858eb604c66d2fa2761f8b5208493d2
#
_entry.id   d858eb604c66d2fa2761f8b5208493d2
#
_cell.length_a   1.000
_cell.length_b   1.000
_cell.length_c   1.000
_cell.angle_alpha   90.00
_cell.angle_beta   90.00
_cell.angle_gamma   90.00
#
_symmetry.space_group_name_H-M   'P 1'
#
loop_
_entity.id
_entity.type
_entity.pdbx_description
1 polymer ?
#
loop_
_entity_poly.entity_id
_entity_poly.type
_entity_poly.pdbx_seq_one_letter_code
_entity_poly.pdbx_strand_id
1 'polypeptide(L)'
;MLAFISFPVTALSSILFGAVMGLLWLSTVAPTNGIIALIFGTRWLATLAGLAFFSHQVGGFLGVWLGGIVFVRTGSYDAVWWLSVLFGVLSAVVNLPIVEKPVVRAAAVPA
;
A
#
# COMPACT_ATOMS: atom_id res chain seq x y z
N MET A 1 8.94 -3.63 -9.35
CA MET A 1 9.89 -4.36 -8.50
C MET A 1 10.56 -5.50 -9.25
N LEU A 2 9.86 -6.49 -9.80
CA LEU A 2 10.48 -7.62 -10.53
C LEU A 2 11.45 -7.15 -11.62
N ALA A 3 11.06 -6.19 -12.46
CA ALA A 3 11.95 -5.64 -13.48
C ALA A 3 13.23 -5.02 -12.90
N PHE A 4 13.16 -4.34 -11.76
CA PHE A 4 14.33 -3.73 -11.12
C PHE A 4 15.31 -4.78 -10.58
N ILE A 5 14.80 -5.91 -10.07
CA ILE A 5 15.62 -7.01 -9.56
C ILE A 5 16.30 -7.78 -10.70
N SER A 6 15.65 -7.86 -11.87
CA SER A 6 16.10 -8.68 -13.01
C SER A 6 17.13 -7.98 -13.91
N PHE A 7 17.34 -6.69 -13.78
CA PHE A 7 18.28 -5.91 -14.61
C PHE A 7 19.43 -5.34 -13.77
N PRO A 8 20.60 -5.11 -14.37
CA PRO A 8 21.73 -4.51 -13.67
C PRO A 8 21.38 -3.12 -13.15
N VAL A 9 21.70 -2.87 -11.88
CA VAL A 9 21.42 -1.60 -11.21
C VAL A 9 22.37 -0.53 -11.75
N THR A 10 21.80 0.45 -12.45
CA THR A 10 22.50 1.64 -12.94
C THR A 10 21.87 2.90 -12.31
N ALA A 11 22.57 4.02 -12.37
CA ALA A 11 22.01 5.30 -11.89
C ALA A 11 20.67 5.63 -12.59
N LEU A 12 20.59 5.39 -13.91
CA LEU A 12 19.38 5.64 -14.68
C LEU A 12 18.24 4.70 -14.25
N SER A 13 18.50 3.39 -14.08
CA SER A 13 17.47 2.43 -13.65
C SER A 13 16.96 2.76 -12.24
N SER A 14 17.80 3.25 -11.35
CA SER A 14 17.42 3.67 -10.00
C SER A 14 16.54 4.92 -10.02
N ILE A 15 16.88 5.92 -10.84
CA ILE A 15 16.07 7.13 -10.99
C ILE A 15 14.71 6.79 -11.59
N LEU A 16 14.66 6.00 -12.65
CA LEU A 16 13.40 5.58 -13.28
C LEU A 16 12.54 4.76 -12.32
N PHE A 17 13.13 3.84 -11.58
CA PHE A 17 12.43 3.07 -10.56
C PHE A 17 11.83 3.99 -9.49
N GLY A 18 12.60 4.94 -8.96
CA GLY A 18 12.13 5.91 -7.97
C GLY A 18 11.00 6.79 -8.50
N ALA A 19 11.10 7.27 -9.74
CA ALA A 19 10.07 8.08 -10.37
C ALA A 19 8.75 7.29 -10.54
N VAL A 20 8.83 6.06 -11.07
CA VAL A 20 7.65 5.19 -11.25
C VAL A 20 7.03 4.84 -9.89
N MET A 21 7.82 4.48 -8.90
CA MET A 21 7.32 4.16 -7.56
C MET A 21 6.69 5.38 -6.89
N GLY A 22 7.26 6.56 -7.05
CA GLY A 22 6.68 7.80 -6.53
C GLY A 22 5.34 8.15 -7.17
N LEU A 23 5.19 8.00 -8.49
CA LEU A 23 3.93 8.19 -9.19
C LEU A 23 2.88 7.19 -8.75
N LEU A 24 3.22 5.90 -8.65
CA LEU A 24 2.32 4.86 -8.18
C LEU A 24 1.87 5.10 -6.74
N TRP A 25 2.77 5.58 -5.88
CA TRP A 25 2.45 5.92 -4.51
C TRP A 25 1.40 7.03 -4.43
N LEU A 26 1.60 8.12 -5.11
CA LEU A 26 0.66 9.25 -5.11
C LEU A 26 -0.70 8.85 -5.69
N SER A 27 -0.73 7.97 -6.68
CA SER A 27 -1.97 7.52 -7.34
C SER A 27 -2.84 6.64 -6.46
N THR A 28 -2.35 6.07 -5.35
CA THR A 28 -3.15 5.21 -4.47
C THR A 28 -3.95 5.97 -3.40
N VAL A 29 -3.51 7.15 -3.01
CA VAL A 29 -4.13 7.93 -1.93
C VAL A 29 -5.53 8.44 -2.30
N ALA A 30 -5.68 9.00 -3.49
CA ALA A 30 -6.96 9.55 -3.94
C ALA A 30 -8.04 8.47 -4.12
N PRO A 31 -7.80 7.33 -4.80
CA PRO A 31 -8.76 6.23 -4.89
C PRO A 31 -9.15 5.65 -3.52
N THR A 32 -8.20 5.48 -2.60
CA THR A 32 -8.47 4.97 -1.27
C THR A 32 -9.50 5.84 -0.54
N ASN A 33 -9.29 7.16 -0.53
CA ASN A 33 -10.23 8.10 0.07
C ASN A 33 -11.58 8.11 -0.67
N GLY A 34 -11.57 7.99 -1.99
CA GLY A 34 -12.78 7.89 -2.81
C GLY A 34 -13.62 6.66 -2.48
N ILE A 35 -12.99 5.50 -2.37
CA ILE A 35 -13.66 4.24 -2.01
C ILE A 35 -14.24 4.31 -0.58
N ILE A 36 -13.50 4.86 0.38
CA ILE A 36 -13.97 5.04 1.74
C ILE A 36 -15.21 5.96 1.75
N ALA A 37 -15.15 7.09 1.04
CA ALA A 37 -16.30 8.01 0.95
C ALA A 37 -17.51 7.37 0.27
N LEU A 38 -17.30 6.58 -0.78
CA LEU A 38 -18.35 5.88 -1.51
C LEU A 38 -19.06 4.82 -0.64
N ILE A 39 -18.27 3.98 0.03
CA ILE A 39 -18.83 2.85 0.80
C ILE A 39 -19.41 3.31 2.13
N PHE A 40 -18.68 4.14 2.87
CA PHE A 40 -19.01 4.48 4.27
C PHE A 40 -19.62 5.88 4.45
N GLY A 41 -19.56 6.70 3.40
CA GLY A 41 -20.00 8.09 3.43
C GLY A 41 -18.95 9.03 4.05
N THR A 42 -19.18 10.34 3.85
CA THR A 42 -18.24 11.40 4.28
C THR A 42 -18.10 11.52 5.79
N ARG A 43 -19.13 11.09 6.56
CA ARG A 43 -19.12 11.14 8.03
C ARG A 43 -17.95 10.36 8.65
N TRP A 44 -17.58 9.23 8.06
CA TRP A 44 -16.55 8.34 8.56
C TRP A 44 -15.22 8.47 7.82
N LEU A 45 -15.16 9.34 6.80
CA LEU A 45 -14.00 9.46 5.92
C LEU A 45 -12.72 9.75 6.70
N ALA A 46 -12.72 10.74 7.59
CA ALA A 46 -11.54 11.14 8.34
C ALA A 46 -11.04 10.01 9.26
N THR A 47 -11.94 9.31 9.95
CA THR A 47 -11.59 8.23 10.87
C THR A 47 -11.01 7.03 10.12
N LEU A 48 -11.67 6.60 9.05
CA LEU A 48 -11.24 5.42 8.28
C LEU A 48 -9.98 5.69 7.46
N ALA A 49 -9.87 6.88 6.87
CA ALA A 49 -8.65 7.31 6.18
C ALA A 49 -7.47 7.43 7.17
N GLY A 50 -7.72 7.97 8.37
CA GLY A 50 -6.72 8.02 9.44
C GLY A 50 -6.24 6.64 9.89
N LEU A 51 -7.15 5.66 10.03
CA LEU A 51 -6.82 4.29 10.37
C LEU A 51 -6.02 3.59 9.26
N ALA A 52 -6.41 3.80 8.00
CA ALA A 52 -5.68 3.29 6.85
C ALA A 52 -4.27 3.88 6.78
N PHE A 53 -4.13 5.18 7.01
CA PHE A 53 -2.83 5.85 7.05
C PHE A 53 -1.97 5.36 8.22
N PHE A 54 -2.55 5.18 9.39
CA PHE A 54 -1.85 4.63 10.56
C PHE A 54 -1.32 3.22 10.29
N SER A 55 -2.15 2.33 9.75
CA SER A 55 -1.72 0.96 9.38
C SER A 55 -0.57 0.99 8.36
N HIS A 56 -0.64 1.92 7.40
CA HIS A 56 0.42 2.12 6.43
C HIS A 56 1.74 2.56 7.10
N GLN A 57 1.70 3.47 8.07
CA GLN A 57 2.88 3.93 8.82
C GLN A 57 3.49 2.80 9.64
N VAL A 58 2.66 1.97 10.30
CA VAL A 58 3.12 0.78 11.02
C VAL A 58 3.80 -0.21 10.07
N GLY A 59 3.20 -0.46 8.91
CA GLY A 59 3.79 -1.32 7.87
C GLY A 59 5.13 -0.79 7.35
N GLY A 60 5.21 0.52 7.11
CA GLY A 60 6.45 1.20 6.70
C GLY A 60 7.56 1.06 7.74
N PHE A 61 7.26 1.31 9.01
CA PHE A 61 8.20 1.12 10.10
C PHE A 61 8.72 -0.33 10.17
N LEU A 62 7.82 -1.30 10.16
CA LEU A 62 8.19 -2.72 10.21
C LEU A 62 9.02 -3.13 9.00
N GLY A 63 8.68 -2.64 7.81
CA GLY A 63 9.42 -2.93 6.57
C GLY A 63 10.87 -2.43 6.64
N VAL A 64 11.08 -1.19 7.08
CA VAL A 64 12.42 -0.63 7.22
C VAL A 64 13.21 -1.35 8.31
N TRP A 65 12.59 -1.60 9.45
CA TRP A 65 13.24 -2.29 10.59
C TRP A 65 13.65 -3.71 10.24
N LEU A 66 12.74 -4.51 9.66
CA LEU A 66 13.04 -5.87 9.20
C LEU A 66 14.07 -5.88 8.08
N GLY A 67 13.98 -4.93 7.14
CA GLY A 67 14.96 -4.78 6.07
C GLY A 67 16.37 -4.54 6.60
N GLY A 68 16.50 -3.69 7.62
CA GLY A 68 17.78 -3.45 8.28
C GLY A 68 18.33 -4.71 8.96
N ILE A 69 17.50 -5.46 9.70
CA ILE A 69 17.92 -6.73 10.34
C ILE A 69 18.37 -7.77 9.31
N VAL A 70 17.59 -7.93 8.23
CA VAL A 70 17.94 -8.88 7.17
C VAL A 70 19.28 -8.51 6.53
N PHE A 71 19.47 -7.22 6.21
CA PHE A 71 20.73 -6.76 5.63
C PHE A 71 21.93 -7.00 6.54
N VAL A 72 21.82 -6.68 7.85
CA VAL A 72 22.90 -6.91 8.82
C VAL A 72 23.26 -8.40 8.93
N ARG A 73 22.28 -9.30 8.79
CA ARG A 73 22.51 -10.75 8.91
C ARG A 73 22.98 -11.42 7.62
N THR A 74 22.54 -10.93 6.47
CA THR A 74 22.77 -11.61 5.18
C THR A 74 23.72 -10.86 4.26
N GLY A 75 23.98 -9.57 4.52
CA GLY A 75 24.74 -8.69 3.61
C GLY A 75 24.00 -8.33 2.32
N SER A 76 22.75 -8.75 2.14
CA SER A 76 21.96 -8.52 0.92
C SER A 76 20.52 -8.10 1.24
N TYR A 77 19.91 -7.35 0.33
CA TYR A 77 18.48 -7.00 0.34
C TYR A 77 17.62 -7.97 -0.50
N ASP A 78 18.17 -9.01 -1.09
CA ASP A 78 17.43 -9.90 -2.01
C ASP A 78 16.20 -10.50 -1.35
N ALA A 79 16.32 -11.00 -0.12
CA ALA A 79 15.20 -11.53 0.63
C ALA A 79 14.11 -10.48 0.88
N VAL A 80 14.49 -9.23 1.14
CA VAL A 80 13.55 -8.12 1.35
C VAL A 80 12.80 -7.78 0.06
N TRP A 81 13.51 -7.81 -1.08
CA TRP A 81 12.90 -7.57 -2.39
C TRP A 81 11.87 -8.65 -2.74
N TRP A 82 12.20 -9.92 -2.55
CA TRP A 82 11.27 -11.03 -2.80
C TRP A 82 10.07 -11.01 -1.85
N LEU A 83 10.30 -10.67 -0.58
CA LEU A 83 9.22 -10.49 0.39
C LEU A 83 8.28 -9.34 -0.03
N SER A 84 8.82 -8.24 -0.54
CA SER A 84 8.04 -7.11 -1.04
C SER A 84 7.18 -7.48 -2.26
N VAL A 85 7.71 -8.32 -3.16
CA VAL A 85 6.95 -8.86 -4.30
C VAL A 85 5.81 -9.74 -3.79
N LEU A 86 6.08 -10.63 -2.84
CA LEU A 86 5.08 -11.51 -2.24
C LEU A 86 3.94 -10.71 -1.59
N PHE A 87 4.27 -9.72 -0.78
CA PHE A 87 3.25 -8.86 -0.15
C PHE A 87 2.46 -8.04 -1.18
N GLY A 88 3.10 -7.60 -2.27
CA GLY A 88 2.40 -6.94 -3.37
C GLY A 88 1.36 -7.84 -4.04
N VAL A 89 1.71 -9.09 -4.29
CA VAL A 89 0.77 -10.10 -4.84
C VAL A 89 -0.35 -10.40 -3.86
N LEU A 90 -0.03 -10.63 -2.58
CA LEU A 90 -1.03 -10.88 -1.54
C LEU A 90 -2.00 -9.71 -1.41
N SER A 91 -1.49 -8.47 -1.42
CA SER A 91 -2.32 -7.27 -1.41
C SER A 91 -3.26 -7.22 -2.60
N ALA A 92 -2.78 -7.51 -3.81
CA ALA A 92 -3.63 -7.55 -5.00
C ALA A 92 -4.75 -8.60 -4.86
N VAL A 93 -4.42 -9.81 -4.40
CA VAL A 93 -5.39 -10.90 -4.22
C VAL A 93 -6.46 -10.54 -3.18
N VAL A 94 -6.06 -9.94 -2.05
CA VAL A 94 -7.00 -9.52 -0.99
C VAL A 94 -7.95 -8.42 -1.47
N ASN A 95 -7.52 -7.59 -2.41
CA ASN A 95 -8.35 -6.52 -2.96
C ASN A 95 -9.35 -6.98 -4.05
N LEU A 96 -9.13 -8.16 -4.68
CA LEU A 96 -10.01 -8.65 -5.74
C LEU A 96 -11.49 -8.82 -5.32
N PRO A 97 -11.85 -9.31 -4.11
CA PRO A 97 -13.25 -9.50 -3.72
C PRO A 97 -13.94 -8.22 -3.23
N ILE A 98 -13.27 -7.06 -3.24
CA ILE A 98 -13.89 -5.82 -2.76
C ILE A 98 -14.98 -5.37 -3.73
N VAL A 99 -16.19 -5.26 -3.21
CA VAL A 99 -17.36 -4.76 -3.96
C VAL A 99 -17.56 -3.29 -3.65
N GLU A 100 -17.36 -2.43 -4.62
CA GLU A 100 -17.49 -0.97 -4.51
C GLU A 100 -18.97 -0.53 -4.56
N LYS A 101 -19.75 -0.92 -3.54
CA LYS A 101 -21.16 -0.50 -3.40
C LYS A 101 -21.36 0.29 -2.12
N PRO A 102 -22.16 1.37 -2.15
CA PRO A 102 -22.53 2.10 -0.93
C PRO A 102 -23.22 1.17 0.07
N VAL A 103 -22.86 1.27 1.35
CA VAL A 103 -23.58 0.58 2.41
C VAL A 103 -24.90 1.30 2.63
N VAL A 104 -26.01 0.66 2.22
CA VAL A 104 -27.35 1.17 2.51
C VAL A 104 -27.61 1.04 4.00
N ARG A 105 -27.54 2.16 4.71
CA ARG A 105 -27.96 2.22 6.11
C ARG A 105 -29.46 2.47 6.14
N ALA A 106 -30.19 1.64 6.90
CA ALA A 106 -31.59 1.95 7.23
C ALA A 106 -31.62 3.38 7.79
N ALA A 107 -32.49 4.22 7.22
CA ALA A 107 -32.71 5.57 7.74
C ALA A 107 -33.03 5.44 9.22
N ALA A 108 -32.31 6.17 10.08
CA ALA A 108 -32.68 6.24 11.49
C ALA A 108 -34.11 6.73 11.55
N VAL A 109 -35.01 5.88 12.08
CA VAL A 109 -36.40 6.26 12.31
C VAL A 109 -36.32 7.46 13.24
N PRO A 110 -36.85 8.65 12.85
CA PRO A 110 -36.88 9.79 13.77
C PRO A 110 -37.76 9.42 14.97
N ALA A 111 -37.20 9.59 16.17
CA ALA A 111 -37.92 9.41 17.44
C ALA A 111 -38.93 10.51 17.62
#